data_b52cf8e1442bc0cda97274880deea1de
#
_entry.id   b52cf8e1442bc0cda97274880deea1de
#
_cell.length_a   1.000
_cell.length_b   1.000
_cell.length_c   1.000
_cell.angle_alpha   90.00
_cell.angle_beta   90.00
_cell.angle_gamma   90.00
#
_symmetry.space_group_name_H-M   'P 1'
#
loop_
_entity.id
_entity.type
_entity.pdbx_description
1 polymer ?
#
loop_
_entity_poly.entity_id
_entity_poly.type
_entity_poly.pdbx_seq_one_letter_code
_entity_poly.pdbx_strand_id
1 'polypeptide(L)'
;MVCLTLSAALPSLRPPPCAKHAAECQRASTYQIVILYLSLLSTSIGSGGTRPCNMAFGADQLELDARKRRGANGGKAPMWSFFNLYFFGIELAKLTAVTVVVYIQENVGWGWGLGVPTIAMFIAVIGFVSGYSLYVRMPPGGSPLVRLAQVAAAAFKKRKAVLPDPGLLYEDKVLDAGISTTGRLLHTEQLKFFDKAAVVMEGDVLPSGEPKLWRLSTVHRVEEIKSIVRMLPIWAAGILMVTASSHNSSFAIQQARTMDRDITPHFKIPPASMLIFNNLAMLLTLAFYDRVLVRVLRRFTGRPNGITHLQRTGVGMTIAMLANVAAAAVETKRKSVAAASGMLDAPKGATLPISVFWLVPQYAIHGVANAFMDVGRMEFLYDQAPESMRSTAAALYWLTISAGSYLGTLLVTIVHAKTQGSGQWLQDNLNRGKLDNYYWLVVGLEGLNLIYFFVCVKYYTFKPLETVGSEEEVESYHGNVNGTDKDKKGASFK
;
A
#
# COMPACT_ATOMS: atom_id res chain seq x y z
N MET A 1 10.47 -14.29 14.17
CA MET A 1 11.91 -14.06 13.88
C MET A 1 12.82 -15.00 14.68
N VAL A 2 12.77 -15.06 16.03
CA VAL A 2 13.64 -15.93 16.84
C VAL A 2 13.61 -17.40 16.36
N CYS A 3 12.40 -18.00 16.25
CA CYS A 3 12.27 -19.38 15.76
C CYS A 3 12.86 -19.60 14.36
N LEU A 4 12.71 -18.61 13.47
CA LEU A 4 13.28 -18.65 12.13
C LEU A 4 14.82 -18.59 12.16
N THR A 5 15.39 -17.75 13.03
CA THR A 5 16.84 -17.69 13.25
C THR A 5 17.38 -18.99 13.82
N LEU A 6 16.69 -19.59 14.81
CA LEU A 6 17.08 -20.88 15.39
C LEU A 6 17.01 -22.01 14.36
N SER A 7 16.00 -22.03 13.49
CA SER A 7 15.90 -23.03 12.43
C SER A 7 17.05 -22.97 11.41
N ALA A 8 17.66 -21.79 11.24
CA ALA A 8 18.80 -21.59 10.36
C ALA A 8 20.15 -21.76 11.08
N ALA A 9 20.23 -21.49 12.39
CA ALA A 9 21.47 -21.52 13.16
C ALA A 9 21.81 -22.92 13.72
N LEU A 10 20.77 -23.67 14.17
CA LEU A 10 20.97 -24.95 14.81
C LEU A 10 21.18 -26.08 13.78
N PRO A 11 22.31 -26.86 13.86
CA PRO A 11 22.55 -27.95 12.91
C PRO A 11 21.46 -29.05 12.93
N SER A 12 20.79 -29.27 14.07
CA SER A 12 19.73 -30.25 14.22
C SER A 12 18.44 -29.86 13.45
N LEU A 13 18.24 -28.57 13.20
CA LEU A 13 17.03 -28.03 12.56
C LEU A 13 17.19 -27.77 11.06
N ARG A 14 18.36 -28.03 10.50
CA ARG A 14 18.64 -27.90 9.07
C ARG A 14 19.29 -29.17 8.51
N PRO A 15 19.08 -29.51 7.22
CA PRO A 15 19.82 -30.58 6.59
C PRO A 15 21.33 -30.24 6.52
N PRO A 16 22.22 -31.23 6.52
CA PRO A 16 23.64 -30.97 6.39
C PRO A 16 23.97 -30.28 5.04
N PRO A 17 25.00 -29.42 5.01
CA PRO A 17 25.38 -28.74 3.78
C PRO A 17 25.75 -29.73 2.70
N CYS A 18 25.24 -29.53 1.49
CA CYS A 18 25.54 -30.38 0.35
C CYS A 18 26.96 -30.13 -0.12
N ALA A 19 27.78 -31.19 -0.27
CA ALA A 19 29.13 -31.07 -0.83
C ALA A 19 29.05 -30.66 -2.31
N LYS A 20 29.96 -29.77 -2.76
CA LYS A 20 29.95 -29.17 -4.11
C LYS A 20 29.98 -30.19 -5.27
N HIS A 21 30.29 -31.47 -5.00
CA HIS A 21 30.36 -32.55 -6.01
C HIS A 21 29.51 -33.78 -5.63
N ALA A 22 28.59 -33.69 -4.66
CA ALA A 22 27.73 -34.80 -4.31
C ALA A 22 26.62 -34.98 -5.37
N ALA A 23 26.46 -36.21 -5.86
CA ALA A 23 25.41 -36.54 -6.85
C ALA A 23 24.00 -36.39 -6.27
N GLU A 24 23.83 -36.60 -4.96
CA GLU A 24 22.57 -36.41 -4.24
C GLU A 24 22.80 -35.67 -2.91
N CYS A 25 21.96 -34.67 -2.64
CA CYS A 25 21.92 -33.97 -1.37
C CYS A 25 20.89 -34.62 -0.43
N GLN A 26 21.24 -34.71 0.85
CA GLN A 26 20.32 -35.22 1.86
C GLN A 26 19.12 -34.28 1.98
N ARG A 27 17.91 -34.82 1.79
CA ARG A 27 16.66 -34.04 1.89
C ARG A 27 16.38 -33.65 3.34
N ALA A 28 15.73 -32.50 3.54
CA ALA A 28 15.27 -32.09 4.85
C ALA A 28 14.25 -33.10 5.40
N SER A 29 14.34 -33.42 6.69
CA SER A 29 13.37 -34.26 7.37
C SER A 29 12.02 -33.55 7.51
N THR A 30 10.93 -34.30 7.63
CA THR A 30 9.58 -33.74 7.84
C THR A 30 9.54 -32.82 9.06
N TYR A 31 10.22 -33.18 10.14
CA TYR A 31 10.33 -32.35 11.35
C TYR A 31 11.00 -30.99 11.07
N GLN A 32 12.09 -30.94 10.34
CA GLN A 32 12.78 -29.69 9.95
C GLN A 32 11.89 -28.80 9.09
N ILE A 33 11.16 -29.39 8.16
CA ILE A 33 10.20 -28.68 7.29
C ILE A 33 9.05 -28.09 8.12
N VAL A 34 8.49 -28.86 9.04
CA VAL A 34 7.37 -28.40 9.90
C VAL A 34 7.81 -27.19 10.75
N ILE A 35 8.98 -27.27 11.39
CA ILE A 35 9.50 -26.15 12.20
C ILE A 35 9.73 -24.91 11.35
N LEU A 36 10.29 -25.05 10.15
CA LEU A 36 10.46 -23.92 9.22
C LEU A 36 9.11 -23.28 8.87
N TYR A 37 8.11 -24.07 8.48
CA TYR A 37 6.81 -23.52 8.13
C TYR A 37 6.07 -22.90 9.31
N LEU A 38 6.17 -23.47 10.51
CA LEU A 38 5.62 -22.85 11.73
C LEU A 38 6.31 -21.53 12.08
N SER A 39 7.64 -21.45 11.88
CA SER A 39 8.40 -20.23 12.07
C SER A 39 8.02 -19.13 11.06
N LEU A 40 7.80 -19.50 9.80
CA LEU A 40 7.32 -18.59 8.75
C LEU A 40 5.89 -18.12 9.05
N LEU A 41 5.00 -19.05 9.45
CA LEU A 41 3.62 -18.71 9.83
C LEU A 41 3.59 -17.70 10.99
N SER A 42 4.34 -17.96 12.04
CA SER A 42 4.44 -17.05 13.21
C SER A 42 4.98 -15.68 12.83
N THR A 43 5.98 -15.63 11.93
CA THR A 43 6.54 -14.38 11.42
C THR A 43 5.51 -13.63 10.55
N SER A 44 4.74 -14.33 9.75
CA SER A 44 3.68 -13.76 8.90
C SER A 44 2.56 -13.15 9.73
N ILE A 45 2.09 -13.86 10.77
CA ILE A 45 1.06 -13.35 11.69
C ILE A 45 1.56 -12.08 12.40
N GLY A 46 2.78 -12.10 12.95
CA GLY A 46 3.38 -10.93 13.59
C GLY A 46 3.55 -9.73 12.65
N SER A 47 3.98 -9.98 11.41
CA SER A 47 4.10 -8.94 10.37
C SER A 47 2.75 -8.37 9.96
N GLY A 48 1.71 -9.21 9.85
CA GLY A 48 0.34 -8.79 9.53
C GLY A 48 -0.25 -7.84 10.56
N GLY A 49 0.08 -8.01 11.85
CA GLY A 49 -0.34 -7.09 12.91
C GLY A 49 0.49 -5.80 12.96
N THR A 50 1.82 -5.91 12.90
CA THR A 50 2.71 -4.76 13.14
C THR A 50 2.71 -3.75 11.99
N ARG A 51 2.71 -4.18 10.73
CA ARG A 51 2.84 -3.27 9.57
C ARG A 51 1.70 -2.25 9.46
N PRO A 52 0.41 -2.64 9.48
CA PRO A 52 -0.70 -1.67 9.43
C PRO A 52 -0.75 -0.76 10.64
N CYS A 53 -0.51 -1.34 11.85
CA CYS A 53 -0.60 -0.60 13.09
C CYS A 53 0.48 0.47 13.22
N ASN A 54 1.74 0.16 12.90
CA ASN A 54 2.85 1.12 13.01
C ASN A 54 2.62 2.37 12.16
N MET A 55 2.09 2.17 10.94
CA MET A 55 1.84 3.26 10.02
C MET A 55 0.71 4.18 10.49
N ALA A 56 -0.43 3.60 10.85
CA ALA A 56 -1.57 4.36 11.36
C ALA A 56 -1.22 5.07 12.68
N PHE A 57 -0.56 4.35 13.60
CA PHE A 57 -0.11 4.91 14.88
C PHE A 57 0.83 6.11 14.70
N GLY A 58 1.83 6.00 13.82
CA GLY A 58 2.76 7.10 13.55
C GLY A 58 2.08 8.34 12.96
N ALA A 59 1.13 8.14 12.05
CA ALA A 59 0.35 9.22 11.46
C ALA A 59 -0.55 9.91 12.50
N ASP A 60 -1.22 9.13 13.36
CA ASP A 60 -2.09 9.65 14.42
C ASP A 60 -1.28 10.42 15.47
N GLN A 61 -0.08 9.93 15.88
CA GLN A 61 0.79 10.66 16.80
C GLN A 61 1.18 12.03 16.27
N LEU A 62 1.52 12.13 14.98
CA LEU A 62 1.89 13.41 14.35
C LEU A 62 0.72 14.39 14.32
N GLU A 63 -0.48 13.91 13.97
CA GLU A 63 -1.68 14.76 13.93
C GLU A 63 -2.06 15.28 15.32
N LEU A 64 -2.02 14.42 16.33
CA LEU A 64 -2.35 14.76 17.70
C LEU A 64 -1.34 15.74 18.35
N ASP A 65 -0.03 15.56 18.08
CA ASP A 65 1.01 16.48 18.55
C ASP A 65 0.86 17.86 17.87
N ALA A 66 0.57 17.89 16.57
CA ALA A 66 0.32 19.14 15.86
C ALA A 66 -0.90 19.90 16.41
N ARG A 67 -1.97 19.19 16.78
CA ARG A 67 -3.15 19.78 17.45
C ARG A 67 -2.80 20.36 18.82
N LYS A 68 -2.06 19.62 19.65
CA LYS A 68 -1.61 20.10 20.96
C LYS A 68 -0.78 21.38 20.87
N ARG A 69 0.12 21.47 19.88
CA ARG A 69 1.03 22.63 19.74
C ARG A 69 0.35 23.88 19.19
N ARG A 70 -0.69 23.74 18.38
CA ARG A 70 -1.32 24.86 17.67
C ARG A 70 -2.65 25.33 18.27
N GLY A 71 -3.20 24.64 19.27
CA GLY A 71 -4.53 24.91 19.80
C GLY A 71 -5.66 24.51 18.83
N ALA A 72 -6.89 24.85 19.15
CA ALA A 72 -8.08 24.47 18.35
C ALA A 72 -8.09 25.04 16.90
N ASN A 73 -7.41 26.17 16.66
CA ASN A 73 -7.33 26.82 15.36
C ASN A 73 -6.11 26.37 14.51
N GLY A 74 -5.40 25.34 14.94
CA GLY A 74 -4.23 24.82 14.22
C GLY A 74 -4.60 24.03 12.99
N GLY A 75 -4.24 24.53 11.81
CA GLY A 75 -4.41 23.80 10.55
C GLY A 75 -3.83 22.38 10.60
N LYS A 76 -4.37 21.46 9.78
CA LYS A 76 -3.93 20.07 9.68
C LYS A 76 -2.40 19.99 9.59
N ALA A 77 -1.79 19.08 10.36
CA ALA A 77 -0.36 18.77 10.19
C ALA A 77 -0.10 18.37 8.72
N PRO A 78 1.06 18.66 8.17
CA PRO A 78 1.39 18.25 6.80
C PRO A 78 1.61 16.73 6.76
N MET A 79 0.51 15.96 6.78
CA MET A 79 0.51 14.49 6.68
C MET A 79 1.26 13.99 5.45
N TRP A 80 1.28 14.81 4.42
CA TRP A 80 2.02 14.59 3.20
C TRP A 80 3.51 14.28 3.44
N SER A 81 4.18 15.09 4.25
CA SER A 81 5.60 14.88 4.58
C SER A 81 5.81 13.60 5.41
N PHE A 82 4.83 13.21 6.24
CA PHE A 82 4.92 11.99 7.05
C PHE A 82 5.01 10.73 6.19
N PHE A 83 4.12 10.55 5.21
CA PHE A 83 4.13 9.37 4.36
C PHE A 83 5.39 9.28 3.49
N ASN A 84 5.86 10.40 2.95
CA ASN A 84 7.12 10.43 2.22
C ASN A 84 8.30 10.03 3.11
N LEU A 85 8.37 10.57 4.34
CA LEU A 85 9.43 10.23 5.31
C LEU A 85 9.34 8.77 5.75
N TYR A 86 8.14 8.26 5.98
CA TYR A 86 7.90 6.87 6.35
C TYR A 86 8.39 5.90 5.25
N PHE A 87 8.02 6.15 4.00
CA PHE A 87 8.50 5.33 2.88
C PHE A 87 10.00 5.51 2.64
N PHE A 88 10.54 6.71 2.81
CA PHE A 88 11.98 6.94 2.76
C PHE A 88 12.74 6.08 3.78
N GLY A 89 12.26 6.03 5.02
CA GLY A 89 12.82 5.18 6.06
C GLY A 89 12.75 3.67 5.74
N ILE A 90 11.62 3.22 5.17
CA ILE A 90 11.46 1.84 4.70
C ILE A 90 12.47 1.51 3.60
N GLU A 91 12.63 2.39 2.62
CA GLU A 91 13.55 2.15 1.51
C GLU A 91 15.02 2.16 1.95
N LEU A 92 15.36 3.02 2.90
CA LEU A 92 16.69 3.00 3.51
C LEU A 92 16.97 1.67 4.24
N ALA A 93 15.98 1.15 4.98
CA ALA A 93 16.07 -0.15 5.64
C ALA A 93 16.17 -1.30 4.62
N LYS A 94 15.40 -1.27 3.53
CA LYS A 94 15.50 -2.25 2.44
C LYS A 94 16.85 -2.20 1.76
N LEU A 95 17.39 -1.00 1.51
CA LEU A 95 18.72 -0.81 0.93
C LEU A 95 19.79 -1.46 1.79
N THR A 96 19.76 -1.23 3.11
CA THR A 96 20.65 -1.86 4.08
C THR A 96 20.49 -3.38 4.08
N ALA A 97 19.25 -3.89 4.01
CA ALA A 97 18.98 -5.32 3.97
C ALA A 97 19.56 -5.99 2.71
N VAL A 98 19.33 -5.40 1.52
CA VAL A 98 19.79 -5.96 0.24
C VAL A 98 21.32 -5.89 0.09
N THR A 99 21.98 -4.94 0.75
CA THR A 99 23.45 -4.82 0.71
C THR A 99 24.11 -5.62 1.83
N VAL A 100 23.90 -5.21 3.08
CA VAL A 100 24.62 -5.74 4.24
C VAL A 100 24.11 -7.13 4.64
N VAL A 101 22.78 -7.27 4.80
CA VAL A 101 22.21 -8.53 5.31
C VAL A 101 22.35 -9.65 4.29
N VAL A 102 22.10 -9.38 3.00
CA VAL A 102 22.28 -10.38 1.93
C VAL A 102 23.76 -10.78 1.81
N TYR A 103 24.69 -9.84 1.94
CA TYR A 103 26.12 -10.15 1.95
C TYR A 103 26.50 -11.10 3.11
N ILE A 104 25.97 -10.84 4.32
CA ILE A 104 26.18 -11.72 5.48
C ILE A 104 25.55 -13.09 5.23
N GLN A 105 24.35 -13.17 4.64
CA GLN A 105 23.68 -14.44 4.33
C GLN A 105 24.51 -15.32 3.38
N GLU A 106 25.08 -14.72 2.35
CA GLU A 106 25.84 -15.45 1.32
C GLU A 106 27.27 -15.81 1.76
N ASN A 107 27.97 -14.94 2.49
CA ASN A 107 29.38 -15.08 2.80
C ASN A 107 29.68 -15.60 4.23
N VAL A 108 28.83 -15.24 5.22
CA VAL A 108 29.01 -15.66 6.62
C VAL A 108 28.09 -16.83 6.98
N GLY A 109 26.86 -16.78 6.47
CA GLY A 109 25.86 -17.83 6.64
C GLY A 109 24.50 -17.37 7.09
N TRP A 110 23.51 -18.22 6.88
CA TRP A 110 22.10 -17.93 7.12
C TRP A 110 21.75 -17.67 8.60
N GLY A 111 22.48 -18.29 9.54
CA GLY A 111 22.26 -18.07 10.97
C GLY A 111 22.48 -16.61 11.37
N TRP A 112 23.61 -16.04 10.95
CA TRP A 112 23.92 -14.62 11.18
C TRP A 112 23.07 -13.70 10.30
N GLY A 113 22.82 -14.08 9.05
CA GLY A 113 21.97 -13.30 8.14
C GLY A 113 20.54 -13.11 8.62
N LEU A 114 19.98 -14.06 9.39
CA LEU A 114 18.69 -13.93 10.06
C LEU A 114 18.83 -13.40 11.50
N GLY A 115 19.97 -13.63 12.14
CA GLY A 115 20.27 -13.18 13.50
C GLY A 115 20.32 -11.66 13.62
N VAL A 116 21.03 -10.98 12.71
CA VAL A 116 21.16 -9.51 12.71
C VAL A 116 19.81 -8.80 12.63
N PRO A 117 18.90 -9.11 11.68
CA PRO A 117 17.54 -8.54 11.67
C PRO A 117 16.72 -8.87 12.93
N THR A 118 16.93 -10.05 13.52
CA THR A 118 16.22 -10.45 14.75
C THR A 118 16.66 -9.60 15.95
N ILE A 119 17.96 -9.33 16.07
CA ILE A 119 18.51 -8.44 17.12
C ILE A 119 18.00 -7.01 16.91
N ALA A 120 18.04 -6.51 15.67
CA ALA A 120 17.52 -5.19 15.35
C ALA A 120 16.03 -5.04 15.69
N MET A 121 15.22 -6.08 15.41
CA MET A 121 13.79 -6.10 15.77
C MET A 121 13.60 -6.10 17.30
N PHE A 122 14.42 -6.81 18.04
CA PHE A 122 14.39 -6.82 19.51
C PHE A 122 14.69 -5.42 20.09
N ILE A 123 15.73 -4.76 19.58
CA ILE A 123 16.07 -3.37 19.97
C ILE A 123 14.92 -2.42 19.62
N ALA A 124 14.31 -2.57 18.45
CA ALA A 124 13.15 -1.75 18.04
C ALA A 124 11.95 -1.92 18.97
N VAL A 125 11.66 -3.15 19.41
CA VAL A 125 10.58 -3.43 20.39
C VAL A 125 10.87 -2.76 21.72
N ILE A 126 12.11 -2.87 22.23
CA ILE A 126 12.51 -2.18 23.48
C ILE A 126 12.33 -0.66 23.34
N GLY A 127 12.83 -0.08 22.22
CA GLY A 127 12.69 1.36 21.97
C GLY A 127 11.22 1.79 21.88
N PHE A 128 10.36 1.00 21.23
CA PHE A 128 8.95 1.28 21.16
C PHE A 128 8.26 1.24 22.53
N VAL A 129 8.55 0.22 23.34
CA VAL A 129 7.96 0.07 24.69
C VAL A 129 8.47 1.15 25.64
N SER A 130 9.75 1.53 25.58
CA SER A 130 10.32 2.60 26.42
C SER A 130 9.71 3.97 26.12
N GLY A 131 9.25 4.20 24.88
CA GLY A 131 8.53 5.41 24.48
C GLY A 131 7.08 5.52 24.97
N TYR A 132 6.56 4.52 25.70
CA TYR A 132 5.15 4.43 26.10
C TYR A 132 4.60 5.66 26.83
N SER A 133 5.40 6.33 27.66
CA SER A 133 5.02 7.54 28.39
C SER A 133 4.91 8.79 27.50
N LEU A 134 5.55 8.78 26.34
CA LEU A 134 5.56 9.91 25.39
C LEU A 134 4.38 9.88 24.42
N TYR A 135 3.73 8.73 24.24
CA TYR A 135 2.66 8.57 23.27
C TYR A 135 1.35 9.19 23.74
N VAL A 136 0.68 9.86 22.80
CA VAL A 136 -0.69 10.33 23.01
C VAL A 136 -1.64 9.17 22.82
N ARG A 137 -2.44 8.87 23.83
CA ARG A 137 -3.40 7.77 23.83
C ARG A 137 -4.78 8.26 23.49
N MET A 138 -5.47 7.52 22.61
CA MET A 138 -6.88 7.73 22.33
C MET A 138 -7.69 6.58 22.94
N PRO A 139 -8.83 6.87 23.58
CA PRO A 139 -9.73 5.82 24.04
C PRO A 139 -10.27 5.03 22.83
N PRO A 140 -10.43 3.70 22.93
CA PRO A 140 -10.96 2.89 21.84
C PRO A 140 -12.43 3.22 21.57
N GLY A 141 -12.76 3.64 20.36
CA GLY A 141 -14.13 3.97 19.91
C GLY A 141 -15.00 2.78 19.50
N GLY A 142 -14.69 1.57 19.98
CA GLY A 142 -15.37 0.34 19.56
C GLY A 142 -14.82 -0.25 18.25
N SER A 143 -15.38 -1.40 17.84
CA SER A 143 -14.94 -2.07 16.60
C SER A 143 -15.54 -1.40 15.35
N PRO A 144 -14.72 -0.83 14.45
CA PRO A 144 -15.21 -0.26 13.20
C PRO A 144 -15.93 -1.28 12.31
N LEU A 145 -15.44 -2.53 12.28
CA LEU A 145 -16.04 -3.59 11.46
C LEU A 145 -17.45 -3.95 11.94
N VAL A 146 -17.68 -3.95 13.28
CA VAL A 146 -19.01 -4.18 13.85
C VAL A 146 -19.95 -3.05 13.44
N ARG A 147 -19.51 -1.77 13.43
CA ARG A 147 -20.33 -0.65 12.96
C ARG A 147 -20.72 -0.80 11.50
N LEU A 148 -19.79 -1.17 10.62
CA LEU A 148 -20.12 -1.45 9.21
C LEU A 148 -21.16 -2.56 9.08
N ALA A 149 -21.01 -3.65 9.84
CA ALA A 149 -21.98 -4.75 9.86
C ALA A 149 -23.35 -4.30 10.38
N GLN A 150 -23.39 -3.45 11.41
CA GLN A 150 -24.62 -2.85 11.94
C GLN A 150 -25.36 -2.04 10.88
N VAL A 151 -24.66 -1.13 10.19
CA VAL A 151 -25.23 -0.31 9.10
C VAL A 151 -25.75 -1.20 7.97
N ALA A 152 -24.96 -2.15 7.50
CA ALA A 152 -25.35 -3.06 6.43
C ALA A 152 -26.60 -3.90 6.83
N ALA A 153 -26.64 -4.43 8.05
CA ALA A 153 -27.78 -5.19 8.57
C ALA A 153 -29.04 -4.30 8.72
N ALA A 154 -28.90 -3.08 9.22
CA ALA A 154 -29.99 -2.12 9.33
C ALA A 154 -30.55 -1.74 7.95
N ALA A 155 -29.68 -1.42 6.98
CA ALA A 155 -30.09 -1.11 5.61
C ALA A 155 -30.81 -2.31 4.95
N PHE A 156 -30.31 -3.52 5.14
CA PHE A 156 -30.94 -4.73 4.60
C PHE A 156 -32.31 -5.02 5.23
N LYS A 157 -32.45 -4.85 6.54
CA LYS A 157 -33.75 -4.99 7.24
C LYS A 157 -34.77 -3.98 6.71
N LYS A 158 -34.33 -2.76 6.41
CA LYS A 158 -35.17 -1.68 5.91
C LYS A 158 -35.18 -1.54 4.38
N ARG A 159 -34.79 -2.58 3.62
CA ARG A 159 -34.69 -2.54 2.16
C ARG A 159 -35.96 -2.11 1.43
N LYS A 160 -37.15 -2.29 2.06
CA LYS A 160 -38.45 -1.92 1.54
C LYS A 160 -38.89 -0.50 1.99
N ALA A 161 -38.18 0.13 2.91
CA ALA A 161 -38.54 1.46 3.39
C ALA A 161 -38.36 2.49 2.28
N VAL A 162 -39.25 3.47 2.26
CA VAL A 162 -39.17 4.65 1.40
C VAL A 162 -38.16 5.60 2.05
N LEU A 163 -37.25 6.16 1.25
CA LEU A 163 -36.33 7.17 1.73
C LEU A 163 -37.03 8.51 1.90
N PRO A 164 -36.98 9.10 3.09
CA PRO A 164 -37.44 10.48 3.29
C PRO A 164 -36.40 11.47 2.73
N ASP A 165 -36.74 12.76 2.81
CA ASP A 165 -35.78 13.82 2.51
C ASP A 165 -34.54 13.69 3.40
N PRO A 166 -33.32 14.04 2.89
CA PRO A 166 -32.06 13.88 3.63
C PRO A 166 -32.06 14.53 5.02
N GLY A 167 -32.77 15.65 5.21
CA GLY A 167 -32.87 16.35 6.49
C GLY A 167 -33.70 15.62 7.56
N LEU A 168 -34.43 14.54 7.20
CA LEU A 168 -35.23 13.72 8.12
C LEU A 168 -34.53 12.40 8.52
N LEU A 169 -33.29 12.18 8.07
CA LEU A 169 -32.50 11.03 8.44
C LEU A 169 -31.99 11.16 9.89
N TYR A 170 -31.85 10.05 10.56
CA TYR A 170 -31.43 10.01 11.97
C TYR A 170 -30.01 10.53 12.18
N GLU A 171 -29.88 11.49 13.03
CA GLU A 171 -28.62 12.10 13.44
C GLU A 171 -28.51 12.13 14.96
N ASP A 172 -27.33 11.78 15.48
CA ASP A 172 -27.03 11.82 16.91
C ASP A 172 -25.60 12.32 17.12
N LYS A 173 -25.46 13.60 17.45
CA LYS A 173 -24.17 14.26 17.63
C LYS A 173 -23.38 13.68 18.82
N VAL A 174 -24.06 13.22 19.87
CA VAL A 174 -23.43 12.68 21.08
C VAL A 174 -22.85 11.28 20.79
N LEU A 175 -23.63 10.45 20.09
CA LEU A 175 -23.21 9.11 19.69
C LEU A 175 -22.04 9.14 18.69
N ASP A 176 -22.01 10.13 17.81
CA ASP A 176 -20.99 10.28 16.76
C ASP A 176 -19.71 10.98 17.28
N ALA A 177 -19.80 11.82 18.34
CA ALA A 177 -18.64 12.50 18.93
C ALA A 177 -17.56 11.55 19.44
N GLY A 178 -17.92 10.33 19.87
CA GLY A 178 -16.96 9.29 20.26
C GLY A 178 -16.23 8.60 19.10
N ILE A 179 -16.63 8.88 17.84
CA ILE A 179 -16.13 8.19 16.66
C ILE A 179 -15.24 9.09 15.81
N SER A 180 -15.55 10.38 15.72
CA SER A 180 -14.78 11.35 14.93
C SER A 180 -14.52 12.61 15.74
N THR A 181 -13.25 12.99 15.84
CA THR A 181 -12.78 14.21 16.50
C THR A 181 -12.44 15.33 15.52
N THR A 182 -12.35 15.02 14.22
CA THR A 182 -11.91 15.97 13.17
C THR A 182 -13.05 16.64 12.43
N GLY A 183 -14.26 16.15 12.58
CA GLY A 183 -15.43 16.67 11.90
C GLY A 183 -16.42 15.59 11.52
N ARG A 184 -17.59 16.02 11.07
CA ARG A 184 -18.69 15.15 10.72
C ARG A 184 -18.68 14.82 9.23
N LEU A 185 -19.07 13.59 8.87
CA LEU A 185 -19.33 13.22 7.49
C LEU A 185 -20.73 13.71 7.09
N LEU A 186 -20.79 14.53 6.05
CA LEU A 186 -22.05 15.03 5.49
C LEU A 186 -22.68 13.96 4.59
N HIS A 187 -24.02 13.98 4.49
CA HIS A 187 -24.78 13.10 3.62
C HIS A 187 -24.38 13.26 2.15
N THR A 188 -24.29 12.13 1.43
CA THR A 188 -24.06 12.09 -0.01
C THR A 188 -25.16 11.33 -0.75
N GLU A 189 -25.49 11.78 -1.96
CA GLU A 189 -26.53 11.18 -2.81
C GLU A 189 -26.17 9.79 -3.39
N GLN A 190 -24.91 9.38 -3.29
CA GLN A 190 -24.47 8.07 -3.79
C GLN A 190 -24.83 6.95 -2.82
N LEU A 191 -25.01 5.73 -3.34
CA LEU A 191 -25.28 4.53 -2.55
C LEU A 191 -26.48 4.67 -1.60
N LYS A 192 -27.58 5.28 -2.08
CA LYS A 192 -28.84 5.51 -1.34
C LYS A 192 -29.40 4.28 -0.63
N PHE A 193 -29.00 3.08 -1.03
CA PHE A 193 -29.39 1.86 -0.32
C PHE A 193 -29.01 1.89 1.16
N PHE A 194 -27.82 2.41 1.49
CA PHE A 194 -27.34 2.45 2.87
C PHE A 194 -28.07 3.54 3.70
N ASP A 195 -28.62 4.58 3.08
CA ASP A 195 -29.37 5.63 3.78
C ASP A 195 -30.62 5.08 4.49
N LYS A 196 -31.15 3.96 4.02
CA LYS A 196 -32.24 3.24 4.68
C LYS A 196 -31.92 2.83 6.11
N ALA A 197 -30.64 2.68 6.47
CA ALA A 197 -30.23 2.42 7.84
C ALA A 197 -30.50 3.60 8.79
N ALA A 198 -30.56 4.83 8.25
CA ALA A 198 -30.83 6.04 9.02
C ALA A 198 -32.31 6.46 9.03
N VAL A 199 -33.21 5.69 8.39
CA VAL A 199 -34.64 5.92 8.46
C VAL A 199 -35.20 5.46 9.80
N VAL A 200 -35.87 6.34 10.55
CA VAL A 200 -36.48 5.98 11.84
C VAL A 200 -37.80 5.24 11.60
N MET A 201 -37.96 4.09 12.25
CA MET A 201 -39.18 3.27 12.23
C MET A 201 -39.60 2.94 13.67
N GLU A 202 -40.85 2.60 13.87
CA GLU A 202 -41.37 2.17 15.17
C GLU A 202 -40.52 1.00 15.76
N GLY A 203 -40.19 1.14 17.03
CA GLY A 203 -39.39 0.14 17.77
C GLY A 203 -37.88 0.15 17.50
N ASP A 204 -37.35 1.12 16.73
CA ASP A 204 -35.95 1.29 16.47
C ASP A 204 -35.20 1.98 17.63
N VAL A 205 -35.93 2.69 18.46
CA VAL A 205 -35.36 3.37 19.65
C VAL A 205 -35.84 2.61 20.90
N LEU A 206 -34.97 2.53 21.88
CA LEU A 206 -35.25 1.97 23.20
C LEU A 206 -36.13 2.94 24.01
N PRO A 207 -36.86 2.48 25.07
CA PRO A 207 -37.55 3.38 25.97
C PRO A 207 -36.61 4.41 26.67
N SER A 208 -35.28 4.11 26.73
CA SER A 208 -34.27 5.02 27.23
C SER A 208 -33.89 6.15 26.26
N GLY A 209 -34.41 6.15 25.02
CA GLY A 209 -34.06 7.11 23.98
C GLY A 209 -32.86 6.69 23.13
N GLU A 210 -32.16 5.59 23.48
CA GLU A 210 -31.00 5.11 22.75
C GLU A 210 -31.39 4.33 21.48
N PRO A 211 -30.66 4.49 20.36
CA PRO A 211 -30.95 3.75 19.13
C PRO A 211 -30.51 2.29 19.24
N LYS A 212 -31.31 1.38 18.71
CA LYS A 212 -30.93 -0.02 18.48
C LYS A 212 -30.00 -0.10 17.29
N LEU A 213 -28.69 -0.11 17.49
CA LEU A 213 -27.66 0.01 16.46
C LEU A 213 -27.73 -1.04 15.34
N TRP A 214 -28.34 -2.22 15.58
CA TRP A 214 -28.60 -3.25 14.55
C TRP A 214 -29.86 -2.98 13.72
N ARG A 215 -30.59 -1.87 13.98
CA ARG A 215 -31.79 -1.47 13.28
C ARG A 215 -31.74 0.00 12.84
N LEU A 216 -31.10 0.88 13.62
CA LEU A 216 -31.01 2.31 13.35
C LEU A 216 -29.55 2.77 13.47
N SER A 217 -29.09 3.51 12.50
CA SER A 217 -27.74 4.08 12.46
C SER A 217 -27.79 5.56 12.10
N THR A 218 -26.81 6.33 12.55
CA THR A 218 -26.70 7.75 12.19
C THR A 218 -26.23 7.96 10.76
N VAL A 219 -26.51 9.12 10.16
CA VAL A 219 -26.01 9.53 8.85
C VAL A 219 -24.48 9.43 8.81
N HIS A 220 -23.77 9.85 9.86
CA HIS A 220 -22.31 9.75 9.95
C HIS A 220 -21.81 8.31 9.75
N ARG A 221 -22.42 7.32 10.43
CA ARG A 221 -22.06 5.89 10.31
C ARG A 221 -22.41 5.32 8.94
N VAL A 222 -23.50 5.80 8.33
CA VAL A 222 -23.85 5.43 6.95
C VAL A 222 -22.82 5.97 5.98
N GLU A 223 -22.32 7.18 6.15
CA GLU A 223 -21.26 7.72 5.31
C GLU A 223 -19.90 7.06 5.55
N GLU A 224 -19.63 6.50 6.75
CA GLU A 224 -18.46 5.64 6.97
C GLU A 224 -18.44 4.43 6.01
N ILE A 225 -19.55 3.67 5.93
CA ILE A 225 -19.63 2.52 5.01
C ILE A 225 -19.60 2.95 3.54
N LYS A 226 -20.29 4.03 3.19
CA LYS A 226 -20.26 4.56 1.83
C LYS A 226 -18.85 4.97 1.40
N SER A 227 -18.07 5.59 2.30
CA SER A 227 -16.67 5.96 2.04
C SER A 227 -15.81 4.74 1.75
N ILE A 228 -15.95 3.67 2.53
CA ILE A 228 -15.23 2.41 2.28
C ILE A 228 -15.63 1.79 0.94
N VAL A 229 -16.94 1.68 0.65
CA VAL A 229 -17.43 1.07 -0.59
C VAL A 229 -16.96 1.87 -1.82
N ARG A 230 -16.96 3.19 -1.74
CA ARG A 230 -16.45 4.06 -2.83
C ARG A 230 -14.97 3.87 -3.12
N MET A 231 -14.16 3.52 -2.11
CA MET A 231 -12.72 3.26 -2.30
C MET A 231 -12.44 1.92 -2.98
N LEU A 232 -13.34 0.92 -2.87
CA LEU A 232 -13.09 -0.44 -3.36
C LEU A 232 -12.72 -0.53 -4.86
N PRO A 233 -13.33 0.21 -5.80
CA PRO A 233 -12.93 0.14 -7.21
C PRO A 233 -11.50 0.61 -7.45
N ILE A 234 -11.07 1.70 -6.78
CA ILE A 234 -9.69 2.21 -6.86
C ILE A 234 -8.73 1.25 -6.16
N TRP A 235 -9.16 0.66 -5.04
CA TRP A 235 -8.40 -0.38 -4.34
C TRP A 235 -8.18 -1.62 -5.21
N ALA A 236 -9.19 -2.05 -5.98
CA ALA A 236 -9.09 -3.15 -6.93
C ALA A 236 -8.08 -2.86 -8.05
N ALA A 237 -8.05 -1.63 -8.59
CA ALA A 237 -7.01 -1.21 -9.53
C ALA A 237 -5.59 -1.37 -8.94
N GLY A 238 -5.44 -1.09 -7.64
CA GLY A 238 -4.20 -1.32 -6.91
C GLY A 238 -3.79 -2.80 -6.86
N ILE A 239 -4.74 -3.72 -6.67
CA ILE A 239 -4.49 -5.17 -6.70
C ILE A 239 -3.98 -5.59 -8.08
N LEU A 240 -4.66 -5.17 -9.16
CA LEU A 240 -4.26 -5.50 -10.53
C LEU A 240 -2.87 -4.96 -10.87
N MET A 241 -2.53 -3.78 -10.39
CA MET A 241 -1.20 -3.19 -10.53
C MET A 241 -0.11 -4.05 -9.86
N VAL A 242 -0.33 -4.48 -8.61
CA VAL A 242 0.61 -5.37 -7.91
C VAL A 242 0.67 -6.73 -8.59
N THR A 243 -0.44 -7.25 -9.13
CA THR A 243 -0.49 -8.49 -9.91
C THR A 243 0.50 -8.45 -11.08
N ALA A 244 0.49 -7.36 -11.81
CA ALA A 244 1.37 -7.15 -12.97
C ALA A 244 2.87 -7.08 -12.57
N SER A 245 3.18 -6.42 -11.46
CA SER A 245 4.58 -6.17 -11.04
C SER A 245 5.15 -7.22 -10.09
N SER A 246 4.34 -8.11 -9.53
CA SER A 246 4.74 -9.03 -8.43
C SER A 246 5.91 -9.95 -8.75
N HIS A 247 6.03 -10.40 -10.00
CA HIS A 247 7.09 -11.32 -10.43
C HIS A 247 8.28 -10.66 -11.12
N ASN A 248 8.24 -9.33 -11.34
CA ASN A 248 9.31 -8.62 -12.02
C ASN A 248 10.66 -8.80 -11.30
N SER A 249 10.69 -8.74 -9.97
CA SER A 249 11.90 -8.96 -9.20
C SER A 249 12.41 -10.40 -9.31
N SER A 250 11.51 -11.40 -9.32
CA SER A 250 11.89 -12.82 -9.44
C SER A 250 12.49 -13.12 -10.81
N PHE A 251 11.88 -12.65 -11.89
CA PHE A 251 12.40 -12.84 -13.25
C PHE A 251 13.68 -12.06 -13.46
N ALA A 252 13.81 -10.85 -12.95
CA ALA A 252 15.02 -10.07 -13.06
C ALA A 252 16.19 -10.70 -12.28
N ILE A 253 15.95 -11.36 -11.13
CA ILE A 253 16.98 -12.17 -10.44
C ILE A 253 17.38 -13.39 -11.28
N GLN A 254 16.43 -14.05 -11.94
CA GLN A 254 16.72 -15.18 -12.85
C GLN A 254 17.53 -14.71 -14.07
N GLN A 255 17.17 -13.57 -14.68
CA GLN A 255 17.96 -12.94 -15.76
C GLN A 255 19.38 -12.64 -15.29
N ALA A 256 19.53 -12.00 -14.12
CA ALA A 256 20.84 -11.67 -13.55
C ALA A 256 21.74 -12.90 -13.32
N ARG A 257 21.16 -14.07 -12.99
CA ARG A 257 21.91 -15.33 -12.84
C ARG A 257 22.52 -15.82 -14.15
N THR A 258 21.93 -15.49 -15.29
CA THR A 258 22.41 -15.89 -16.62
C THR A 258 23.37 -14.89 -17.24
N MET A 259 23.52 -13.68 -16.67
CA MET A 259 24.33 -12.58 -17.20
C MET A 259 25.66 -12.45 -16.47
N ASP A 260 26.60 -11.76 -17.10
CA ASP A 260 27.90 -11.46 -16.51
C ASP A 260 27.75 -10.45 -15.35
N ARG A 261 28.16 -10.89 -14.16
CA ARG A 261 28.06 -10.14 -12.89
C ARG A 261 29.42 -9.74 -12.32
N ASP A 262 30.49 -9.95 -13.08
CA ASP A 262 31.84 -9.66 -12.61
C ASP A 262 32.08 -8.14 -12.69
N ILE A 263 32.37 -7.51 -11.53
CA ILE A 263 32.83 -6.13 -11.46
C ILE A 263 34.35 -6.10 -11.45
N THR A 264 34.94 -7.03 -10.71
CA THR A 264 36.37 -7.22 -10.61
C THR A 264 36.69 -8.73 -10.66
N PRO A 265 37.93 -9.14 -10.96
CA PRO A 265 38.30 -10.56 -10.99
C PRO A 265 37.96 -11.35 -9.72
N HIS A 266 37.75 -10.64 -8.59
CA HIS A 266 37.49 -11.24 -7.29
C HIS A 266 36.10 -10.95 -6.72
N PHE A 267 35.28 -10.14 -7.40
CA PHE A 267 33.99 -9.74 -6.88
C PHE A 267 32.87 -9.89 -7.92
N LYS A 268 31.91 -10.79 -7.62
CA LYS A 268 30.67 -11.00 -8.38
C LYS A 268 29.47 -10.44 -7.64
N ILE A 269 28.66 -9.63 -8.31
CA ILE A 269 27.43 -9.11 -7.71
C ILE A 269 26.45 -10.26 -7.44
N PRO A 270 25.92 -10.41 -6.20
CA PRO A 270 24.81 -11.32 -5.95
C PRO A 270 23.60 -10.95 -6.80
N PRO A 271 22.88 -11.90 -7.45
CA PRO A 271 21.74 -11.58 -8.32
C PRO A 271 20.66 -10.77 -7.61
N ALA A 272 20.37 -11.05 -6.35
CA ALA A 272 19.37 -10.35 -5.55
C ALA A 272 19.81 -8.91 -5.19
N SER A 273 21.12 -8.61 -5.14
CA SER A 273 21.62 -7.26 -4.87
C SER A 273 21.34 -6.29 -6.02
N MET A 274 20.95 -6.76 -7.20
CA MET A 274 20.47 -5.87 -8.28
C MET A 274 19.25 -5.06 -7.91
N LEU A 275 18.47 -5.49 -6.91
CA LEU A 275 17.35 -4.71 -6.34
C LEU A 275 17.81 -3.37 -5.71
N ILE A 276 19.12 -3.19 -5.46
CA ILE A 276 19.67 -1.91 -4.98
C ILE A 276 19.28 -0.75 -5.89
N PHE A 277 19.26 -0.95 -7.20
CA PHE A 277 18.93 0.09 -8.18
C PHE A 277 17.46 0.52 -8.11
N ASN A 278 16.55 -0.43 -7.81
CA ASN A 278 15.15 -0.12 -7.56
C ASN A 278 14.98 0.71 -6.26
N ASN A 279 15.54 0.24 -5.16
CA ASN A 279 15.42 0.91 -3.86
C ASN A 279 16.11 2.26 -3.84
N LEU A 280 17.28 2.38 -4.49
CA LEU A 280 18.00 3.66 -4.62
C LEU A 280 17.22 4.65 -5.48
N ALA A 281 16.68 4.22 -6.61
CA ALA A 281 15.85 5.07 -7.47
C ALA A 281 14.60 5.55 -6.74
N MET A 282 13.91 4.68 -5.98
CA MET A 282 12.76 5.06 -5.16
C MET A 282 13.16 6.09 -4.09
N LEU A 283 14.24 5.85 -3.36
CA LEU A 283 14.75 6.73 -2.30
C LEU A 283 15.10 8.12 -2.84
N LEU A 284 15.84 8.18 -3.95
CA LEU A 284 16.18 9.44 -4.61
C LEU A 284 14.94 10.17 -5.13
N THR A 285 13.99 9.42 -5.70
CA THR A 285 12.72 9.99 -6.20
C THR A 285 11.89 10.56 -5.08
N LEU A 286 11.78 9.91 -3.91
CA LEU A 286 11.06 10.43 -2.75
C LEU A 286 11.70 11.74 -2.25
N ALA A 287 13.02 11.80 -2.14
CA ALA A 287 13.74 12.99 -1.73
C ALA A 287 13.58 14.15 -2.75
N PHE A 288 13.67 13.83 -4.04
CA PHE A 288 13.48 14.80 -5.13
C PHE A 288 12.03 15.30 -5.20
N TYR A 289 11.07 14.40 -5.04
CA TYR A 289 9.64 14.72 -5.05
C TYR A 289 9.30 15.77 -4.00
N ASP A 290 9.69 15.56 -2.75
CA ASP A 290 9.38 16.45 -1.62
C ASP A 290 10.07 17.81 -1.76
N ARG A 291 11.35 17.82 -2.14
CA ARG A 291 12.15 19.05 -2.13
C ARG A 291 12.02 19.89 -3.39
N VAL A 292 11.81 19.25 -4.53
CA VAL A 292 11.82 19.93 -5.84
C VAL A 292 10.44 19.85 -6.48
N LEU A 293 9.92 18.65 -6.73
CA LEU A 293 8.75 18.45 -7.57
C LEU A 293 7.48 19.08 -6.96
N VAL A 294 7.27 18.94 -5.66
CA VAL A 294 6.12 19.58 -4.96
C VAL A 294 6.19 21.10 -5.07
N ARG A 295 7.38 21.71 -4.94
CA ARG A 295 7.53 23.17 -5.06
C ARG A 295 7.23 23.66 -6.47
N VAL A 296 7.70 22.93 -7.48
CA VAL A 296 7.45 23.25 -8.89
C VAL A 296 5.97 23.07 -9.21
N LEU A 297 5.41 21.92 -8.90
CA LEU A 297 4.01 21.61 -9.18
C LEU A 297 3.03 22.54 -8.46
N ARG A 298 3.34 22.98 -7.23
CA ARG A 298 2.55 23.98 -6.50
C ARG A 298 2.40 25.28 -7.28
N ARG A 299 3.45 25.72 -7.99
CA ARG A 299 3.39 26.95 -8.80
C ARG A 299 2.39 26.84 -9.96
N PHE A 300 2.23 25.64 -10.54
CA PHE A 300 1.33 25.41 -11.67
C PHE A 300 -0.09 25.03 -11.25
N THR A 301 -0.23 24.26 -10.17
CA THR A 301 -1.53 23.72 -9.74
C THR A 301 -2.23 24.56 -8.68
N GLY A 302 -1.52 25.47 -8.00
CA GLY A 302 -2.02 26.23 -6.85
C GLY A 302 -2.29 25.37 -5.60
N ARG A 303 -2.06 24.06 -5.66
CA ARG A 303 -2.34 23.14 -4.55
C ARG A 303 -1.12 22.99 -3.63
N PRO A 304 -1.31 22.99 -2.29
CA PRO A 304 -0.20 22.86 -1.34
C PRO A 304 0.64 21.59 -1.55
N ASN A 305 0.01 20.50 -2.01
CA ASN A 305 0.63 19.19 -2.23
C ASN A 305 1.09 18.97 -3.68
N GLY A 306 0.99 19.98 -4.55
CA GLY A 306 1.34 19.91 -5.97
C GLY A 306 0.28 19.16 -6.79
N ILE A 307 0.19 17.84 -6.73
CA ILE A 307 -0.81 16.99 -7.42
C ILE A 307 -1.64 16.19 -6.41
N THR A 308 -2.79 15.68 -6.85
CA THR A 308 -3.64 14.83 -6.00
C THR A 308 -3.03 13.44 -5.83
N HIS A 309 -3.43 12.73 -4.77
CA HIS A 309 -3.01 11.34 -4.51
C HIS A 309 -3.32 10.42 -5.69
N LEU A 310 -4.51 10.59 -6.31
CA LEU A 310 -4.93 9.81 -7.47
C LEU A 310 -4.12 10.16 -8.73
N GLN A 311 -3.82 11.45 -8.97
CA GLN A 311 -2.94 11.86 -10.06
C GLN A 311 -1.53 11.29 -9.88
N ARG A 312 -1.01 11.33 -8.64
CA ARG A 312 0.27 10.74 -8.28
C ARG A 312 0.29 9.24 -8.60
N THR A 313 -0.74 8.51 -8.18
CA THR A 313 -0.88 7.08 -8.48
C THR A 313 -0.93 6.82 -9.99
N GLY A 314 -1.71 7.56 -10.76
CA GLY A 314 -1.81 7.42 -12.21
C GLY A 314 -0.49 7.66 -12.96
N VAL A 315 0.28 8.68 -12.54
CA VAL A 315 1.64 8.92 -13.06
C VAL A 315 2.54 7.72 -12.77
N GLY A 316 2.50 7.21 -11.54
CA GLY A 316 3.26 6.02 -11.16
C GLY A 316 2.91 4.79 -11.99
N MET A 317 1.63 4.52 -12.24
CA MET A 317 1.17 3.42 -13.11
C MET A 317 1.70 3.55 -14.54
N THR A 318 1.70 4.77 -15.09
CA THR A 318 2.26 5.02 -16.43
C THR A 318 3.77 4.74 -16.47
N ILE A 319 4.51 5.15 -15.44
CA ILE A 319 5.96 4.89 -15.35
C ILE A 319 6.21 3.38 -15.15
N ALA A 320 5.37 2.64 -14.40
CA ALA A 320 5.50 1.19 -14.23
C ALA A 320 5.33 0.45 -15.57
N MET A 321 4.37 0.86 -16.39
CA MET A 321 4.21 0.33 -17.73
C MET A 321 5.47 0.55 -18.59
N LEU A 322 6.10 1.73 -18.52
CA LEU A 322 7.37 2.00 -19.20
C LEU A 322 8.51 1.12 -18.66
N ALA A 323 8.53 0.81 -17.37
CA ALA A 323 9.51 -0.10 -16.78
C ALA A 323 9.39 -1.52 -17.37
N ASN A 324 8.16 -1.99 -17.59
CA ASN A 324 7.91 -3.30 -18.22
C ASN A 324 8.23 -3.31 -19.72
N VAL A 325 8.03 -2.20 -20.42
CA VAL A 325 8.53 -2.04 -21.82
C VAL A 325 10.06 -2.12 -21.84
N ALA A 326 10.75 -1.45 -20.92
CA ALA A 326 12.20 -1.54 -20.79
C ALA A 326 12.64 -2.98 -20.49
N ALA A 327 11.93 -3.69 -19.60
CA ALA A 327 12.21 -5.09 -19.29
C ALA A 327 12.06 -6.01 -20.51
N ALA A 328 11.02 -5.82 -21.34
CA ALA A 328 10.83 -6.54 -22.59
C ALA A 328 11.98 -6.28 -23.57
N ALA A 329 12.40 -5.01 -23.72
CA ALA A 329 13.51 -4.65 -24.59
C ALA A 329 14.85 -5.24 -24.13
N VAL A 330 15.13 -5.20 -22.83
CA VAL A 330 16.33 -5.80 -22.24
C VAL A 330 16.33 -7.32 -22.43
N GLU A 331 15.21 -7.99 -22.23
CA GLU A 331 15.09 -9.43 -22.45
C GLU A 331 15.30 -9.81 -23.92
N THR A 332 14.72 -9.07 -24.86
CA THR A 332 14.96 -9.27 -26.30
C THR A 332 16.45 -9.14 -26.61
N LYS A 333 17.14 -8.14 -26.06
CA LYS A 333 18.59 -7.96 -26.23
C LYS A 333 19.36 -9.14 -25.62
N ARG A 334 19.03 -9.56 -24.40
CA ARG A 334 19.67 -10.69 -23.74
C ARG A 334 19.56 -11.97 -24.56
N LYS A 335 18.37 -12.26 -25.10
CA LYS A 335 18.11 -13.42 -25.97
C LYS A 335 18.86 -13.34 -27.29
N SER A 336 18.95 -12.16 -27.91
CA SER A 336 19.74 -11.99 -29.13
C SER A 336 21.22 -12.30 -28.93
N VAL A 337 21.79 -11.91 -27.77
CA VAL A 337 23.16 -12.24 -27.39
C VAL A 337 23.32 -13.74 -27.14
N ALA A 338 22.36 -14.38 -26.45
CA ALA A 338 22.39 -15.84 -26.22
C ALA A 338 22.37 -16.62 -27.53
N ALA A 339 21.55 -16.19 -28.50
CA ALA A 339 21.49 -16.80 -29.82
C ALA A 339 22.79 -16.59 -30.64
N ALA A 340 23.31 -15.36 -30.66
CA ALA A 340 24.55 -15.02 -31.35
C ALA A 340 25.78 -15.76 -30.80
N SER A 341 25.79 -16.03 -29.48
CA SER A 341 26.86 -16.76 -28.82
C SER A 341 26.69 -18.30 -28.90
N GLY A 342 25.63 -18.82 -29.52
CA GLY A 342 25.33 -20.26 -29.54
C GLY A 342 24.96 -20.86 -28.18
N MET A 343 24.58 -20.02 -27.20
CA MET A 343 24.37 -20.41 -25.79
C MET A 343 22.88 -20.62 -25.44
N LEU A 344 22.03 -20.94 -26.43
CA LEU A 344 20.62 -21.23 -26.16
C LEU A 344 20.42 -22.48 -25.30
N ASP A 345 21.28 -23.51 -25.47
CA ASP A 345 21.27 -24.75 -24.73
C ASP A 345 22.42 -24.87 -23.71
N ALA A 346 22.95 -23.75 -23.30
CA ALA A 346 24.02 -23.73 -22.32
C ALA A 346 23.63 -24.42 -21.01
N PRO A 347 24.54 -25.16 -20.36
CA PRO A 347 24.26 -25.84 -19.10
C PRO A 347 23.86 -24.83 -18.01
N LYS A 348 23.12 -25.30 -17.00
CA LYS A 348 22.72 -24.49 -15.85
C LYS A 348 23.98 -23.88 -15.20
N GLY A 349 24.01 -22.56 -15.08
CA GLY A 349 25.16 -21.83 -14.51
C GLY A 349 26.12 -21.22 -15.54
N ALA A 350 25.94 -21.47 -16.83
CA ALA A 350 26.69 -20.77 -17.88
C ALA A 350 26.32 -19.29 -17.91
N THR A 351 27.34 -18.44 -18.05
CA THR A 351 27.18 -16.98 -18.07
C THR A 351 27.23 -16.46 -19.49
N LEU A 352 26.22 -15.71 -19.89
CA LEU A 352 26.16 -15.05 -21.19
C LEU A 352 27.14 -13.86 -21.23
N PRO A 353 27.74 -13.53 -22.37
CA PRO A 353 28.63 -12.38 -22.54
C PRO A 353 27.83 -11.06 -22.66
N ILE A 354 26.99 -10.81 -21.70
CA ILE A 354 26.21 -9.57 -21.56
C ILE A 354 26.23 -9.14 -20.09
N SER A 355 26.59 -7.89 -19.85
CA SER A 355 26.70 -7.35 -18.51
C SER A 355 25.35 -7.26 -17.81
N VAL A 356 25.30 -7.62 -16.52
CA VAL A 356 24.11 -7.50 -15.66
C VAL A 356 23.59 -6.06 -15.53
N PHE A 357 24.42 -5.05 -15.79
CA PHE A 357 24.01 -3.64 -15.77
C PHE A 357 22.97 -3.27 -16.82
N TRP A 358 22.74 -4.11 -17.84
CA TRP A 358 21.59 -3.96 -18.74
C TRP A 358 20.25 -4.07 -18.04
N LEU A 359 20.18 -4.65 -16.84
CA LEU A 359 18.96 -4.71 -16.04
C LEU A 359 18.71 -3.41 -15.25
N VAL A 360 19.69 -2.51 -15.11
CA VAL A 360 19.58 -1.28 -14.32
C VAL A 360 18.43 -0.37 -14.78
N PRO A 361 18.22 -0.10 -16.08
CA PRO A 361 17.12 0.75 -16.54
C PRO A 361 15.75 0.25 -16.04
N GLN A 362 15.45 -1.04 -16.19
CA GLN A 362 14.16 -1.59 -15.74
C GLN A 362 13.98 -1.48 -14.23
N TYR A 363 15.04 -1.71 -13.43
CA TYR A 363 14.99 -1.55 -11.98
C TYR A 363 14.80 -0.09 -11.57
N ALA A 364 15.57 0.83 -12.18
CA ALA A 364 15.52 2.24 -11.84
C ALA A 364 14.16 2.86 -12.18
N ILE A 365 13.62 2.62 -13.38
CA ILE A 365 12.30 3.12 -13.77
C ILE A 365 11.22 2.55 -12.85
N HIS A 366 11.32 1.27 -12.47
CA HIS A 366 10.37 0.64 -11.54
C HIS A 366 10.44 1.26 -10.14
N GLY A 367 11.64 1.60 -9.66
CA GLY A 367 11.83 2.33 -8.40
C GLY A 367 11.18 3.72 -8.41
N VAL A 368 11.34 4.46 -9.52
CA VAL A 368 10.63 5.74 -9.72
C VAL A 368 9.12 5.53 -9.69
N ALA A 369 8.60 4.54 -10.42
CA ALA A 369 7.17 4.21 -10.43
C ALA A 369 6.64 3.94 -9.02
N ASN A 370 7.34 3.11 -8.23
CA ASN A 370 6.95 2.75 -6.87
C ASN A 370 6.87 3.98 -5.94
N ALA A 371 7.78 4.96 -6.06
CA ALA A 371 7.74 6.19 -5.28
C ALA A 371 6.44 7.00 -5.51
N PHE A 372 5.93 6.98 -6.73
CA PHE A 372 4.66 7.63 -7.05
C PHE A 372 3.46 6.78 -6.62
N MET A 373 3.46 5.48 -6.93
CA MET A 373 2.33 4.59 -6.70
C MET A 373 2.09 4.28 -5.22
N ASP A 374 3.13 3.85 -4.50
CA ASP A 374 2.96 3.35 -3.14
C ASP A 374 2.55 4.45 -2.17
N VAL A 375 3.21 5.60 -2.27
CA VAL A 375 2.86 6.76 -1.45
C VAL A 375 1.48 7.30 -1.86
N GLY A 376 1.21 7.47 -3.16
CA GLY A 376 -0.08 7.98 -3.64
C GLY A 376 -1.26 7.12 -3.21
N ARG A 377 -1.15 5.79 -3.31
CA ARG A 377 -2.19 4.85 -2.85
C ARG A 377 -2.41 4.90 -1.35
N MET A 378 -1.31 4.95 -0.58
CA MET A 378 -1.41 4.97 0.86
C MET A 378 -2.04 6.26 1.36
N GLU A 379 -1.59 7.40 0.84
CA GLU A 379 -2.16 8.71 1.14
C GLU A 379 -3.65 8.76 0.80
N PHE A 380 -4.04 8.24 -0.38
CA PHE A 380 -5.44 8.14 -0.78
C PHE A 380 -6.27 7.30 0.19
N LEU A 381 -5.84 6.09 0.52
CA LEU A 381 -6.57 5.21 1.42
C LEU A 381 -6.70 5.81 2.82
N TYR A 382 -5.64 6.44 3.33
CA TYR A 382 -5.64 7.05 4.65
C TYR A 382 -6.52 8.32 4.72
N ASP A 383 -6.44 9.18 3.69
CA ASP A 383 -7.21 10.42 3.64
C ASP A 383 -8.71 10.18 3.45
N GLN A 384 -9.06 9.21 2.58
CA GLN A 384 -10.46 8.92 2.27
C GLN A 384 -11.13 7.99 3.28
N ALA A 385 -10.37 7.25 4.09
CA ALA A 385 -10.94 6.46 5.18
C ALA A 385 -11.58 7.35 6.26
N PRO A 386 -12.67 6.90 6.89
CA PRO A 386 -13.16 7.49 8.14
C PRO A 386 -12.06 7.51 9.19
N GLU A 387 -12.08 8.51 10.08
CA GLU A 387 -11.04 8.67 11.12
C GLU A 387 -10.90 7.41 11.98
N SER A 388 -12.02 6.83 12.39
CA SER A 388 -12.09 5.60 13.16
C SER A 388 -11.57 4.35 12.44
N MET A 389 -11.32 4.42 11.11
CA MET A 389 -10.95 3.30 10.24
C MET A 389 -9.58 3.45 9.56
N ARG A 390 -8.76 4.41 9.98
CA ARG A 390 -7.43 4.66 9.40
C ARG A 390 -6.50 3.46 9.47
N SER A 391 -6.54 2.69 10.58
CA SER A 391 -5.81 1.42 10.69
C SER A 391 -6.31 0.35 9.71
N THR A 392 -7.63 0.32 9.45
CA THR A 392 -8.24 -0.56 8.44
C THR A 392 -7.78 -0.16 7.03
N ALA A 393 -7.67 1.15 6.73
CA ALA A 393 -7.13 1.64 5.47
C ALA A 393 -5.67 1.21 5.25
N ALA A 394 -4.84 1.28 6.30
CA ALA A 394 -3.48 0.75 6.27
C ALA A 394 -3.46 -0.78 6.04
N ALA A 395 -4.39 -1.52 6.65
CA ALA A 395 -4.53 -2.95 6.42
C ALA A 395 -4.96 -3.26 4.97
N LEU A 396 -5.87 -2.48 4.38
CA LEU A 396 -6.27 -2.59 2.97
C LEU A 396 -5.07 -2.38 2.03
N TYR A 397 -4.17 -1.44 2.33
CA TYR A 397 -2.95 -1.24 1.57
C TYR A 397 -2.08 -2.51 1.54
N TRP A 398 -1.81 -3.12 2.69
CA TRP A 398 -1.02 -4.35 2.77
C TRP A 398 -1.74 -5.56 2.17
N LEU A 399 -3.08 -5.61 2.29
CA LEU A 399 -3.91 -6.63 1.65
C LEU A 399 -3.83 -6.53 0.12
N THR A 400 -3.73 -5.32 -0.44
CA THR A 400 -3.48 -5.12 -1.89
C THR A 400 -2.22 -5.83 -2.34
N ILE A 401 -1.11 -5.70 -1.58
CA ILE A 401 0.16 -6.33 -1.91
C ILE A 401 0.05 -7.85 -1.86
N SER A 402 -0.59 -8.40 -0.83
CA SER A 402 -0.78 -9.85 -0.68
C SER A 402 -1.68 -10.41 -1.78
N ALA A 403 -2.86 -9.83 -1.99
CA ALA A 403 -3.81 -10.27 -3.01
C ALA A 403 -3.19 -10.18 -4.42
N GLY A 404 -2.52 -9.07 -4.73
CA GLY A 404 -1.84 -8.89 -6.00
C GLY A 404 -0.71 -9.91 -6.23
N SER A 405 0.05 -10.25 -5.19
CA SER A 405 1.12 -11.27 -5.30
C SER A 405 0.54 -12.67 -5.57
N TYR A 406 -0.56 -13.05 -4.90
CA TYR A 406 -1.23 -14.32 -5.17
C TYR A 406 -1.83 -14.38 -6.58
N LEU A 407 -2.49 -13.30 -7.02
CA LEU A 407 -3.01 -13.21 -8.38
C LEU A 407 -1.90 -13.21 -9.43
N GLY A 408 -0.74 -12.59 -9.13
CA GLY A 408 0.43 -12.67 -9.99
C GLY A 408 0.98 -14.09 -10.11
N THR A 409 1.04 -14.85 -9.02
CA THR A 409 1.42 -16.26 -9.05
C THR A 409 0.43 -17.06 -9.91
N LEU A 410 -0.87 -16.80 -9.76
CA LEU A 410 -1.91 -17.41 -10.59
C LEU A 410 -1.72 -17.06 -12.07
N LEU A 411 -1.43 -15.80 -12.39
CA LEU A 411 -1.16 -15.34 -13.76
C LEU A 411 0.02 -16.10 -14.37
N VAL A 412 1.15 -16.19 -13.66
CA VAL A 412 2.32 -16.97 -14.11
C VAL A 412 1.97 -18.44 -14.34
N THR A 413 1.22 -19.05 -13.43
CA THR A 413 0.78 -20.44 -13.54
C THR A 413 -0.12 -20.65 -14.78
N ILE A 414 -1.06 -19.74 -15.02
CA ILE A 414 -1.95 -19.80 -16.21
C ILE A 414 -1.13 -19.64 -17.49
N VAL A 415 -0.22 -18.66 -17.55
CA VAL A 415 0.63 -18.44 -18.73
C VAL A 415 1.51 -19.67 -18.98
N HIS A 416 2.13 -20.24 -17.93
CA HIS A 416 2.93 -21.46 -18.06
C HIS A 416 2.09 -22.62 -18.60
N ALA A 417 0.91 -22.88 -18.04
CA ALA A 417 0.03 -23.98 -18.45
C ALA A 417 -0.50 -23.80 -19.89
N LYS A 418 -0.87 -22.58 -20.28
CA LYS A 418 -1.45 -22.31 -21.61
C LYS A 418 -0.41 -22.26 -22.73
N THR A 419 0.85 -22.04 -22.42
CA THR A 419 1.94 -22.00 -23.40
C THR A 419 2.68 -23.34 -23.55
N GLN A 420 2.31 -24.38 -22.78
CA GLN A 420 2.81 -25.73 -22.96
C GLN A 420 2.45 -26.24 -24.35
N GLY A 421 3.43 -26.62 -25.17
CA GLY A 421 3.23 -27.18 -26.52
C GLY A 421 3.43 -26.22 -27.69
N SER A 422 3.19 -24.92 -27.59
CA SER A 422 3.38 -23.93 -28.69
C SER A 422 4.61 -23.01 -28.53
N GLY A 423 5.65 -23.53 -27.85
CA GLY A 423 6.85 -22.77 -27.49
C GLY A 423 6.65 -22.09 -26.14
N GLN A 424 6.89 -22.82 -25.07
CA GLN A 424 6.78 -22.41 -23.68
C GLN A 424 7.38 -21.01 -23.43
N TRP A 425 6.58 -20.08 -22.91
CA TRP A 425 7.06 -18.74 -22.63
C TRP A 425 7.94 -18.72 -21.39
N LEU A 426 7.51 -19.43 -20.35
CA LEU A 426 8.18 -19.49 -19.06
C LEU A 426 8.82 -20.89 -18.89
N GLN A 427 10.05 -21.05 -19.38
CA GLN A 427 10.82 -22.28 -19.28
C GLN A 427 11.87 -22.20 -18.16
N ASP A 428 12.26 -23.36 -17.63
CA ASP A 428 13.39 -23.45 -16.70
C ASP A 428 14.69 -22.93 -17.33
N ASN A 429 14.87 -23.18 -18.63
CA ASN A 429 15.93 -22.57 -19.42
C ASN A 429 15.44 -21.21 -19.98
N LEU A 430 15.80 -20.12 -19.30
CA LEU A 430 15.41 -18.78 -19.67
C LEU A 430 15.84 -18.38 -21.10
N ASN A 431 16.94 -18.98 -21.61
CA ASN A 431 17.46 -18.66 -22.94
C ASN A 431 16.54 -19.17 -24.06
N ARG A 432 15.84 -20.28 -23.85
CA ARG A 432 14.82 -20.81 -24.78
C ARG A 432 13.44 -20.24 -24.54
N GLY A 433 13.16 -19.78 -23.32
CA GLY A 433 11.88 -19.17 -22.95
C GLY A 433 11.58 -17.92 -23.79
N LYS A 434 10.31 -17.48 -23.74
CA LYS A 434 9.84 -16.24 -24.38
C LYS A 434 9.39 -15.26 -23.28
N LEU A 435 10.27 -14.95 -22.34
CA LEU A 435 9.98 -14.04 -21.23
C LEU A 435 9.66 -12.61 -21.73
N ASP A 436 10.20 -12.23 -22.88
CA ASP A 436 9.84 -11.00 -23.59
C ASP A 436 8.33 -10.92 -23.88
N ASN A 437 7.70 -12.02 -24.34
CA ASN A 437 6.25 -12.08 -24.58
C ASN A 437 5.46 -11.93 -23.27
N TYR A 438 5.96 -12.49 -22.16
CA TYR A 438 5.34 -12.31 -20.86
C TYR A 438 5.37 -10.83 -20.43
N TYR A 439 6.48 -10.13 -20.61
CA TYR A 439 6.55 -8.69 -20.31
C TYR A 439 5.59 -7.87 -21.17
N TRP A 440 5.44 -8.20 -22.46
CA TRP A 440 4.45 -7.54 -23.33
C TRP A 440 3.01 -7.82 -22.89
N LEU A 441 2.71 -9.04 -22.43
CA LEU A 441 1.41 -9.36 -21.85
C LEU A 441 1.15 -8.49 -20.61
N VAL A 442 2.13 -8.35 -19.74
CA VAL A 442 2.05 -7.50 -18.53
C VAL A 442 1.81 -6.03 -18.92
N VAL A 443 2.52 -5.50 -19.91
CA VAL A 443 2.30 -4.13 -20.44
C VAL A 443 0.86 -3.95 -20.91
N GLY A 444 0.30 -4.92 -21.61
CA GLY A 444 -1.11 -4.90 -22.04
C GLY A 444 -2.09 -4.88 -20.87
N LEU A 445 -1.85 -5.71 -19.86
CA LEU A 445 -2.69 -5.77 -18.65
C LEU A 445 -2.58 -4.47 -17.83
N GLU A 446 -1.38 -3.88 -17.71
CA GLU A 446 -1.19 -2.58 -17.05
C GLU A 446 -1.89 -1.45 -17.81
N GLY A 447 -1.86 -1.46 -19.15
CA GLY A 447 -2.60 -0.51 -19.97
C GLY A 447 -4.11 -0.58 -19.75
N LEU A 448 -4.68 -1.79 -19.72
CA LEU A 448 -6.10 -2.00 -19.40
C LEU A 448 -6.44 -1.54 -17.98
N ASN A 449 -5.57 -1.85 -17.01
CA ASN A 449 -5.76 -1.42 -15.63
C ASN A 449 -5.66 0.11 -15.49
N LEU A 450 -4.79 0.76 -16.25
CA LEU A 450 -4.68 2.23 -16.26
C LEU A 450 -5.97 2.88 -16.78
N ILE A 451 -6.57 2.34 -17.84
CA ILE A 451 -7.86 2.79 -18.34
C ILE A 451 -8.95 2.59 -17.28
N TYR A 452 -9.01 1.40 -16.67
CA TYR A 452 -9.94 1.11 -15.58
C TYR A 452 -9.77 2.10 -14.41
N PHE A 453 -8.53 2.35 -14.00
CA PHE A 453 -8.21 3.32 -12.95
C PHE A 453 -8.72 4.72 -13.27
N PHE A 454 -8.49 5.24 -14.47
CA PHE A 454 -8.99 6.57 -14.87
C PHE A 454 -10.50 6.64 -14.90
N VAL A 455 -11.19 5.57 -15.34
CA VAL A 455 -12.66 5.48 -15.26
C VAL A 455 -13.12 5.55 -13.80
N CYS A 456 -12.50 4.78 -12.90
CA CYS A 456 -12.83 4.82 -11.48
C CYS A 456 -12.60 6.21 -10.88
N VAL A 457 -11.49 6.85 -11.19
CA VAL A 457 -11.14 8.20 -10.69
C VAL A 457 -12.15 9.25 -11.18
N LYS A 458 -12.62 9.16 -12.42
CA LYS A 458 -13.62 10.08 -12.98
C LYS A 458 -14.94 10.07 -12.22
N TYR A 459 -15.36 8.89 -11.75
CA TYR A 459 -16.63 8.72 -11.02
C TYR A 459 -16.47 8.73 -9.50
N TYR A 460 -15.24 8.91 -9.00
CA TYR A 460 -14.98 8.93 -7.58
C TYR A 460 -15.42 10.24 -6.92
N THR A 461 -16.22 10.13 -5.86
CA THR A 461 -16.61 11.26 -5.02
C THR A 461 -15.82 11.23 -3.73
N PHE A 462 -15.04 12.30 -3.49
CA PHE A 462 -14.27 12.45 -2.25
C PHE A 462 -15.20 12.54 -1.03
N LYS A 463 -14.72 12.09 0.13
CA LYS A 463 -15.49 12.16 1.36
C LYS A 463 -15.79 13.62 1.71
N PRO A 464 -17.05 13.98 1.92
CA PRO A 464 -17.43 15.31 2.36
C PRO A 464 -17.21 15.41 3.87
N LEU A 465 -16.23 16.20 4.30
CA LEU A 465 -15.91 16.43 5.71
C LEU A 465 -16.31 17.88 6.07
N GLU A 466 -17.24 18.03 7.02
CA GLU A 466 -17.52 19.30 7.65
C GLU A 466 -16.48 19.53 8.75
N THR A 467 -15.63 20.54 8.60
CA THR A 467 -14.66 20.91 9.63
C THR A 467 -15.35 21.70 10.72
N VAL A 468 -15.08 21.36 12.00
CA VAL A 468 -15.53 22.10 13.18
C VAL A 468 -14.92 23.52 13.13
N GLY A 469 -15.59 24.45 12.52
CA GLY A 469 -15.13 25.82 12.24
C GLY A 469 -15.93 26.49 11.14
N SER A 470 -16.60 25.68 10.29
CA SER A 470 -17.46 26.23 9.24
C SER A 470 -18.82 26.71 9.75
N GLU A 471 -19.29 26.22 10.90
CA GLU A 471 -20.54 26.73 11.52
C GLU A 471 -20.35 28.16 12.03
N GLU A 472 -19.20 28.50 12.64
CA GLU A 472 -18.94 29.88 13.09
C GLU A 472 -18.72 30.87 11.92
N GLU A 473 -18.11 30.42 10.80
CA GLU A 473 -17.98 31.26 9.60
C GLU A 473 -19.32 31.44 8.87
N VAL A 474 -20.18 30.43 8.82
CA VAL A 474 -21.54 30.53 8.19
C VAL A 474 -22.48 31.37 9.04
N GLU A 475 -22.43 31.23 10.37
CA GLU A 475 -23.20 32.13 11.25
C GLU A 475 -22.67 33.56 11.21
N SER A 476 -21.37 33.81 11.11
CA SER A 476 -20.79 35.14 10.95
C SER A 476 -21.15 35.76 9.59
N TYR A 477 -21.25 34.94 8.53
CA TYR A 477 -21.62 35.41 7.20
C TYR A 477 -23.12 35.72 7.13
N HIS A 478 -23.99 34.92 7.76
CA HIS A 478 -25.43 35.21 7.88
C HIS A 478 -25.76 36.35 8.86
N GLY A 479 -24.94 36.50 9.93
CA GLY A 479 -25.04 37.65 10.84
C GLY A 479 -24.71 38.98 10.15
N ASN A 480 -23.67 38.97 9.26
CA ASN A 480 -23.27 40.16 8.52
C ASN A 480 -24.19 40.52 7.36
N VAL A 481 -24.88 39.57 6.73
CA VAL A 481 -25.85 39.84 5.66
C VAL A 481 -27.13 40.45 6.23
N ASN A 482 -27.54 40.04 7.43
CA ASN A 482 -28.71 40.60 8.11
C ASN A 482 -28.42 41.95 8.81
N GLY A 483 -27.15 42.28 9.11
CA GLY A 483 -26.74 43.57 9.66
C GLY A 483 -26.72 44.70 8.63
N THR A 484 -26.36 44.40 7.38
CA THR A 484 -26.26 45.42 6.30
C THR A 484 -27.62 45.84 5.72
N ASP A 485 -28.71 45.10 5.97
CA ASP A 485 -30.03 45.45 5.46
C ASP A 485 -30.84 46.30 6.47
N LYS A 486 -30.42 46.38 7.74
CA LYS A 486 -31.02 47.27 8.74
C LYS A 486 -30.47 48.69 8.70
N ASP A 487 -29.24 48.91 8.28
CA ASP A 487 -28.66 50.25 8.18
C ASP A 487 -29.01 51.02 6.90
N LYS A 488 -29.60 50.35 5.88
CA LYS A 488 -30.07 51.02 4.67
C LYS A 488 -31.53 51.54 4.75
N LYS A 489 -32.27 51.20 5.79
CA LYS A 489 -33.65 51.73 6.00
C LYS A 489 -33.73 52.91 6.96
N GLY A 490 -32.61 53.36 7.54
CA GLY A 490 -32.55 54.49 8.47
C GLY A 490 -32.13 55.85 7.89
N ALA A 491 -31.79 55.93 6.60
CA ALA A 491 -31.26 57.16 5.98
C ALA A 491 -32.14 57.74 4.89
N SER A 492 -33.47 57.78 5.13
CA SER A 492 -34.38 58.57 4.27
C SER A 492 -35.49 59.16 5.14
N PHE A 493 -35.19 60.26 5.81
CA PHE A 493 -36.12 61.33 6.24
C PHE A 493 -35.40 62.22 7.26
N LYS A 494 -34.62 63.19 6.78
CA LYS A 494 -34.68 64.62 7.18
C LYS A 494 -33.77 65.41 6.29
#